data_37b49f588cd545d5136f919387c0e69f
#
_entry.id   37b49f588cd545d5136f919387c0e69f
#
_cell.length_a   1.000
_cell.length_b   1.000
_cell.length_c   1.000
_cell.angle_alpha   90.00
_cell.angle_beta   90.00
_cell.angle_gamma   90.00
#
_symmetry.space_group_name_H-M   'P 1'
#
loop_
_entity.id
_entity.type
_entity.pdbx_description
1 polymer ?
#
loop_
_entity_poly.entity_id
_entity_poly.type
_entity_poly.pdbx_seq_one_letter_code
_entity_poly.pdbx_strand_id
1 'polypeptide(L)'
;MMEQQRDLEKGGLKMMENILIDYFSVQTQEQNAIWSDKQAYIGLGTALIAAAELKVDATPMEGFDPKLFDEVLGLSKKGLHASVILSLGYRNEVNDFLASAPKARLPINEFSVRIN
;
A
#
# COMPACT_ATOMS: atom_id res chain seq x y z
N MET A 1 8.78 -21.90 -1.84
CA MET A 1 8.72 -20.85 -2.90
C MET A 1 9.86 -19.84 -2.75
N MET A 2 9.99 -19.08 -1.65
CA MET A 2 11.06 -18.08 -1.47
C MET A 2 12.48 -18.67 -1.47
N GLU A 3 12.68 -19.83 -0.88
CA GLU A 3 13.98 -20.51 -0.87
C GLU A 3 14.44 -20.86 -2.29
N GLN A 4 13.51 -21.39 -3.13
CA GLN A 4 13.80 -21.69 -4.53
C GLN A 4 14.14 -20.45 -5.36
N GLN A 5 13.45 -19.32 -5.11
CA GLN A 5 13.72 -18.07 -5.82
C GLN A 5 15.07 -17.43 -5.45
N ARG A 6 15.65 -17.84 -4.33
CA ARG A 6 16.93 -17.32 -3.81
C ARG A 6 18.05 -18.34 -3.87
N ASP A 7 17.84 -19.46 -4.54
CA ASP A 7 18.79 -20.59 -4.64
C ASP A 7 19.31 -21.06 -3.27
N LEU A 8 18.41 -21.05 -2.27
CA LEU A 8 18.71 -21.53 -0.92
C LEU A 8 18.32 -23.00 -0.77
N GLU A 9 19.07 -23.72 0.06
CA GLU A 9 18.68 -25.07 0.45
C GLU A 9 17.34 -25.06 1.21
N LYS A 10 16.61 -26.19 1.13
CA LYS A 10 15.35 -26.35 1.84
C LYS A 10 15.57 -26.21 3.36
N GLY A 11 14.87 -25.27 3.97
CA GLY A 11 15.03 -24.94 5.39
C GLY A 11 15.99 -23.79 5.66
N GLY A 12 16.65 -23.22 4.66
CA GLY A 12 17.56 -22.09 4.81
C GLY A 12 16.92 -20.82 5.38
N LEU A 13 15.60 -20.68 5.22
CA LEU A 13 14.82 -19.56 5.81
C LEU A 13 14.04 -19.93 7.07
N LYS A 14 14.20 -21.15 7.60
CA LYS A 14 13.38 -21.64 8.73
C LYS A 14 13.51 -20.79 9.99
N MET A 15 14.70 -20.29 10.28
CA MET A 15 14.92 -19.40 11.42
C MET A 15 14.13 -18.08 11.26
N MET A 16 14.16 -17.48 10.08
CA MET A 16 13.41 -16.25 9.79
C MET A 16 11.90 -16.51 9.83
N GLU A 17 11.44 -17.61 9.27
CA GLU A 17 10.04 -18.04 9.32
C GLU A 17 9.55 -18.13 10.77
N ASN A 18 10.29 -18.81 11.65
CA ASN A 18 9.94 -18.94 13.05
C ASN A 18 9.87 -17.56 13.76
N ILE A 19 10.85 -16.69 13.54
CA ILE A 19 10.85 -15.32 14.09
C ILE A 19 9.57 -14.56 13.67
N LEU A 20 9.18 -14.66 12.41
CA LEU A 20 7.99 -13.99 11.92
C LEU A 20 6.70 -14.60 12.50
N ILE A 21 6.62 -15.93 12.57
CA ILE A 21 5.49 -16.63 13.19
C ILE A 21 5.35 -16.20 14.66
N ASP A 22 6.44 -16.23 15.43
CA ASP A 22 6.42 -15.82 16.83
C ASP A 22 6.00 -14.37 16.98
N TYR A 23 6.54 -13.47 16.15
CA TYR A 23 6.20 -12.04 16.17
C TYR A 23 4.71 -11.79 15.92
N PHE A 24 4.11 -12.45 14.94
CA PHE A 24 2.70 -12.25 14.59
C PHE A 24 1.74 -13.03 15.50
N SER A 25 2.18 -14.15 16.09
CA SER A 25 1.33 -14.98 16.95
C SER A 25 0.91 -14.31 18.26
N VAL A 26 1.73 -13.38 18.76
CA VAL A 26 1.45 -12.62 19.99
C VAL A 26 0.63 -11.35 19.76
N GLN A 27 0.41 -10.99 18.52
CA GLN A 27 -0.38 -9.81 18.15
C GLN A 27 -1.87 -10.12 18.05
N THR A 28 -2.69 -9.11 18.31
CA THR A 28 -4.14 -9.21 18.05
C THR A 28 -4.40 -9.18 16.53
N GLN A 29 -5.60 -9.64 16.13
CA GLN A 29 -6.03 -9.56 14.74
C GLN A 29 -6.01 -8.11 14.22
N GLU A 30 -6.41 -7.15 15.04
CA GLU A 30 -6.38 -5.72 14.71
C GLU A 30 -4.96 -5.21 14.48
N GLN A 31 -4.02 -5.58 15.34
CA GLN A 31 -2.60 -5.21 15.17
C GLN A 31 -2.02 -5.78 13.88
N ASN A 32 -2.35 -7.03 13.56
CA ASN A 32 -1.93 -7.67 12.31
C ASN A 32 -2.56 -7.00 11.09
N ALA A 33 -3.82 -6.58 11.16
CA ALA A 33 -4.50 -5.83 10.10
C ALA A 33 -3.80 -4.47 9.87
N ILE A 34 -3.56 -3.70 10.92
CA ILE A 34 -2.83 -2.41 10.84
C ILE A 34 -1.44 -2.60 10.24
N TRP A 35 -0.75 -3.67 10.59
CA TRP A 35 0.56 -3.98 9.99
C TRP A 35 0.44 -4.25 8.48
N SER A 36 -0.56 -5.02 8.07
CA SER A 36 -0.84 -5.32 6.65
C SER A 36 -1.18 -4.06 5.86
N ASP A 37 -1.99 -3.16 6.43
CA ASP A 37 -2.31 -1.87 5.82
C ASP A 37 -1.05 -1.04 5.56
N LYS A 38 -0.12 -0.99 6.52
CA LYS A 38 1.16 -0.29 6.33
C LYS A 38 1.97 -0.87 5.16
N GLN A 39 1.94 -2.20 4.95
CA GLN A 39 2.60 -2.82 3.80
C GLN A 39 1.91 -2.42 2.48
N ALA A 40 0.58 -2.32 2.46
CA ALA A 40 -0.16 -1.85 1.30
C ALA A 40 0.21 -0.40 0.94
N TYR A 41 0.35 0.49 1.94
CA TYR A 41 0.77 1.88 1.72
C TYR A 41 2.23 2.02 1.24
N ILE A 42 3.14 1.14 1.66
CA ILE A 42 4.50 1.08 1.09
C ILE A 42 4.43 0.70 -0.40
N GLY A 43 3.62 -0.31 -0.73
CA GLY A 43 3.35 -0.69 -2.12
C GLY A 43 2.71 0.43 -2.93
N LEU A 44 1.74 1.14 -2.36
CA LEU A 44 1.11 2.32 -2.96
C LEU A 44 2.15 3.39 -3.31
N GLY A 45 3.04 3.75 -2.38
CA GLY A 45 4.08 4.74 -2.63
C GLY A 45 4.99 4.35 -3.81
N THR A 46 5.38 3.08 -3.87
CA THR A 46 6.16 2.54 -4.99
C THR A 46 5.38 2.58 -6.32
N ALA A 47 4.10 2.23 -6.29
CA ALA A 47 3.24 2.26 -7.48
C ALA A 47 3.04 3.69 -8.01
N LEU A 48 2.91 4.69 -7.14
CA LEU A 48 2.82 6.11 -7.52
C LEU A 48 4.09 6.58 -8.24
N ILE A 49 5.27 6.20 -7.75
CA ILE A 49 6.55 6.54 -8.39
C ILE A 49 6.65 5.86 -9.77
N ALA A 50 6.31 4.58 -9.85
CA ALA A 50 6.33 3.83 -11.10
C ALA A 50 5.35 4.40 -12.13
N ALA A 51 4.14 4.78 -11.72
CA ALA A 51 3.16 5.43 -12.58
C ALA A 51 3.68 6.75 -13.13
N ALA A 52 4.30 7.58 -12.27
CA ALA A 52 4.89 8.85 -12.68
C ALA A 52 6.02 8.65 -13.70
N GLU A 53 6.90 7.67 -13.52
CA GLU A 53 7.97 7.32 -14.45
C GLU A 53 7.42 6.90 -15.82
N LEU A 54 6.31 6.16 -15.82
CA LEU A 54 5.60 5.71 -17.03
C LEU A 54 4.68 6.78 -17.62
N LYS A 55 4.61 7.99 -17.02
CA LYS A 55 3.70 9.08 -17.42
C LYS A 55 2.23 8.67 -17.40
N VAL A 56 1.86 7.81 -16.47
CA VAL A 56 0.49 7.41 -16.16
C VAL A 56 0.01 8.23 -14.98
N ASP A 57 -1.16 8.85 -15.11
CA ASP A 57 -1.78 9.55 -13.99
C ASP A 57 -2.26 8.55 -12.94
N ALA A 58 -2.08 8.90 -11.68
CA ALA A 58 -2.38 8.05 -10.54
C ALA A 58 -3.07 8.85 -9.44
N THR A 59 -4.21 8.33 -8.96
CA THR A 59 -4.98 8.96 -7.88
C THR A 59 -5.21 7.96 -6.75
N PRO A 60 -4.51 8.10 -5.62
CA PRO A 60 -4.78 7.32 -4.43
C PRO A 60 -6.05 7.85 -3.75
N MET A 61 -6.90 6.94 -3.27
CA MET A 61 -8.18 7.26 -2.67
C MET A 61 -8.43 6.43 -1.42
N GLU A 62 -8.85 7.10 -0.34
CA GLU A 62 -9.35 6.49 0.90
C GLU A 62 -10.85 6.81 1.13
N GLY A 63 -11.43 7.74 0.35
CA GLY A 63 -12.79 8.20 0.48
C GLY A 63 -13.82 7.23 -0.11
N PHE A 64 -13.79 5.96 0.28
CA PHE A 64 -14.75 4.93 -0.12
C PHE A 64 -15.26 4.16 1.11
N ASP A 65 -16.32 3.38 0.95
CA ASP A 65 -16.79 2.44 1.98
C ASP A 65 -16.04 1.10 1.81
N PRO A 66 -15.10 0.77 2.72
CA PRO A 66 -14.31 -0.46 2.60
C PRO A 66 -15.18 -1.72 2.66
N LYS A 67 -16.24 -1.73 3.48
CA LYS A 67 -17.11 -2.90 3.63
C LYS A 67 -17.89 -3.19 2.35
N LEU A 68 -18.47 -2.14 1.76
CA LEU A 68 -19.19 -2.27 0.49
C LEU A 68 -18.22 -2.70 -0.63
N PHE A 69 -17.01 -2.16 -0.64
CA PHE A 69 -15.99 -2.52 -1.62
C PHE A 69 -15.56 -3.99 -1.47
N ASP A 70 -15.35 -4.45 -0.23
CA ASP A 70 -15.04 -5.84 0.09
C ASP A 70 -16.14 -6.80 -0.35
N GLU A 71 -17.41 -6.41 -0.17
CA GLU A 71 -18.56 -7.20 -0.63
C GLU A 71 -18.59 -7.33 -2.14
N VAL A 72 -18.48 -6.21 -2.87
CA VAL A 72 -18.51 -6.18 -4.34
C VAL A 72 -17.41 -7.05 -4.94
N LEU A 73 -16.22 -7.02 -4.37
CA LEU A 73 -15.07 -7.79 -4.86
C LEU A 73 -14.93 -9.17 -4.22
N GLY A 74 -15.75 -9.49 -3.23
CA GLY A 74 -15.70 -10.76 -2.50
C GLY A 74 -14.39 -10.96 -1.74
N LEU A 75 -13.78 -9.88 -1.22
CA LEU A 75 -12.46 -9.91 -0.58
C LEU A 75 -12.48 -10.68 0.73
N SER A 76 -13.53 -10.53 1.53
CA SER A 76 -13.66 -11.21 2.82
C SER A 76 -13.60 -12.74 2.71
N LYS A 77 -14.11 -13.33 1.60
CA LYS A 77 -14.01 -14.76 1.32
C LYS A 77 -12.58 -15.23 1.05
N LYS A 78 -11.70 -14.30 0.74
CA LYS A 78 -10.26 -14.54 0.47
C LYS A 78 -9.39 -14.18 1.68
N GLY A 79 -9.97 -13.78 2.81
CA GLY A 79 -9.25 -13.27 3.98
C GLY A 79 -8.56 -11.93 3.72
N LEU A 80 -9.10 -11.12 2.80
CA LEU A 80 -8.58 -9.81 2.43
C LEU A 80 -9.57 -8.72 2.79
N HIS A 81 -9.08 -7.48 2.91
CA HIS A 81 -9.87 -6.26 3.02
C HIS A 81 -9.23 -5.14 2.19
N ALA A 82 -10.03 -4.16 1.81
CA ALA A 82 -9.56 -2.99 1.08
C ALA A 82 -9.02 -1.93 2.03
N SER A 83 -7.77 -1.51 1.85
CA SER A 83 -7.13 -0.44 2.64
C SER A 83 -7.12 0.88 1.88
N VAL A 84 -6.80 0.84 0.59
CA VAL A 84 -6.66 2.01 -0.26
C VAL A 84 -6.91 1.62 -1.71
N ILE A 85 -7.44 2.53 -2.50
CA ILE A 85 -7.63 2.36 -3.95
C ILE A 85 -6.59 3.22 -4.68
N LEU A 86 -6.01 2.67 -5.73
CA LEU A 86 -5.20 3.42 -6.68
C LEU A 86 -5.84 3.35 -8.07
N SER A 87 -6.39 4.48 -8.52
CA SER A 87 -6.87 4.62 -9.89
C SER A 87 -5.71 5.02 -10.80
N LEU A 88 -5.57 4.31 -11.92
CA LEU A 88 -4.53 4.54 -12.93
C LEU A 88 -5.17 4.84 -14.28
N GLY A 89 -4.61 5.79 -15.02
CA GLY A 89 -5.12 6.14 -16.35
C GLY A 89 -4.47 7.39 -16.91
N TYR A 90 -5.11 7.96 -17.92
CA TYR A 90 -4.71 9.23 -18.50
C TYR A 90 -5.82 10.26 -18.24
N ARG A 91 -5.44 11.43 -17.72
CA ARG A 91 -6.40 12.49 -17.40
C ARG A 91 -7.12 13.00 -18.63
N ASN A 92 -8.37 13.36 -18.46
CA ASN A 92 -9.10 14.14 -19.45
C ASN A 92 -8.95 15.63 -19.13
N GLU A 93 -7.96 16.30 -19.74
CA GLU A 93 -7.59 17.68 -19.45
C GLU A 93 -8.76 18.67 -19.65
N VAL A 94 -9.71 18.34 -20.53
CA VAL A 94 -10.87 19.18 -20.81
C VAL A 94 -11.85 19.20 -19.63
N ASN A 95 -12.00 18.06 -18.94
CA ASN A 95 -12.99 17.90 -17.87
C ASN A 95 -12.34 17.87 -16.46
N ASP A 96 -11.02 17.89 -16.38
CA ASP A 96 -10.30 17.95 -15.10
C ASP A 96 -10.09 19.42 -14.69
N PHE A 97 -11.00 19.96 -13.91
CA PHE A 97 -10.92 21.34 -13.42
C PHE A 97 -9.71 21.61 -12.50
N LEU A 98 -9.03 20.57 -12.03
CA LEU A 98 -7.81 20.67 -11.21
C LEU A 98 -6.53 20.43 -12.00
N ALA A 99 -6.60 20.15 -13.31
CA ALA A 99 -5.43 19.82 -14.12
C ALA A 99 -4.34 20.90 -14.09
N SER A 100 -4.75 22.17 -14.10
CA SER A 100 -3.87 23.35 -14.05
C SER A 100 -3.66 23.93 -12.65
N ALA A 101 -4.35 23.40 -11.63
CA ALA A 101 -4.24 23.92 -10.27
C ALA A 101 -2.91 23.52 -9.61
N PRO A 102 -2.23 24.46 -8.92
CA PRO A 102 -1.00 24.12 -8.19
C PRO A 102 -1.29 23.16 -7.06
N LYS A 103 -0.38 22.23 -6.82
CA LYS A 103 -0.48 21.27 -5.72
C LYS A 103 -0.24 21.96 -4.38
N ALA A 104 -1.25 21.96 -3.50
CA ALA A 104 -1.08 22.42 -2.12
C ALA A 104 -0.28 21.37 -1.31
N ARG A 105 0.72 21.83 -0.59
CA ARG A 105 1.55 21.00 0.30
C ARG A 105 1.93 21.81 1.53
N LEU A 106 2.06 21.14 2.67
CA LEU A 106 2.67 21.77 3.84
C LEU A 106 4.12 22.18 3.54
N PRO A 107 4.56 23.36 3.99
CA PRO A 107 5.95 23.75 3.95
C PRO A 107 6.84 22.71 4.65
N ILE A 108 8.06 22.51 4.15
CA ILE A 108 8.93 21.44 4.67
C ILE A 108 9.25 21.59 6.16
N ASN A 109 9.33 22.81 6.66
CA ASN A 109 9.56 23.11 8.08
C ASN A 109 8.36 22.82 8.99
N GLU A 110 7.16 22.72 8.41
CA GLU A 110 5.96 22.28 9.13
C GLU A 110 5.73 20.77 9.02
N PHE A 111 6.21 20.19 7.91
CA PHE A 111 6.05 18.75 7.63
C PHE A 111 7.12 17.89 8.32
N SER A 112 8.35 18.40 8.51
CA SER A 112 9.47 17.62 9.04
C SER A 112 10.18 18.31 10.20
N VAL A 113 10.65 17.51 11.15
CA VAL A 113 11.52 17.96 12.25
C VAL A 113 12.92 17.42 12.02
N ARG A 114 13.93 18.31 12.02
CA ARG A 114 15.34 17.89 12.02
C ARG A 114 15.79 17.69 13.46
N ILE A 115 16.33 16.52 13.74
CA ILE A 115 16.97 16.18 15.00
C ILE A 115 18.48 16.24 14.74
N ASN A 116 19.17 17.16 15.44
CA ASN A 116 20.63 17.33 15.37
C ASN A 116 21.29 16.46 16.41
#